data_a1658d47e8f3ea9afdd72e4c192a24b6
#
_entry.id   a1658d47e8f3ea9afdd72e4c192a24b6
#
_cell.length_a   1.000
_cell.length_b   1.000
_cell.length_c   1.000
_cell.angle_alpha   90.00
_cell.angle_beta   90.00
_cell.angle_gamma   90.00
#
_symmetry.space_group_name_H-M   'P 1'
#
loop_
_entity.id
_entity.type
_entity.pdbx_description
1 polymer ?
#
loop_
_entity_poly.entity_id
_entity_poly.type
_entity_poly.pdbx_seq_one_letter_code
_entity_poly.pdbx_strand_id
1 'polypeptide(L)'
;MTEILRFQAQTKAGNGKSHAKAARKEGMVPAVIYGGAHKELMVTLPLNEFFTEYKKGNMQSKLTEVVLNGKTITTLIRAVQLHPVTDVPLHVDLQEVSKDTVIRVAVRVKVINDDKCAALKRGAVLNILTRTINMFCSPHAIPKHIEVDVASLIVGRSLHINDIALPQGVSPCDRSNFVVLALSGSSDESADGEAAAAAE
;
A
#
# COMPACT_ATOMS: atom_id res chain seq x y z
N MET A 1 -11.22 12.20 1.38
CA MET A 1 -10.27 13.25 0.98
C MET A 1 -8.90 12.61 0.87
N THR A 2 -8.27 12.67 -0.30
CA THR A 2 -6.92 12.15 -0.54
C THR A 2 -5.92 13.04 0.21
N GLU A 3 -5.08 12.45 1.06
CA GLU A 3 -4.01 13.20 1.71
C GLU A 3 -2.92 13.47 0.69
N ILE A 4 -2.55 14.74 0.54
CA ILE A 4 -1.48 15.18 -0.36
C ILE A 4 -0.25 15.49 0.49
N LEU A 5 0.85 14.81 0.21
CA LEU A 5 2.14 15.09 0.82
C LEU A 5 2.88 16.13 -0.02
N ARG A 6 3.51 17.11 0.60
CA ARG A 6 4.26 18.16 -0.10
C ARG A 6 5.73 18.14 0.31
N PHE A 7 6.62 18.04 -0.68
CA PHE A 7 8.06 18.07 -0.47
C PHE A 7 8.71 19.16 -1.33
N GLN A 8 9.65 19.87 -0.75
CA GLN A 8 10.52 20.77 -1.49
C GLN A 8 11.68 19.98 -2.08
N ALA A 9 11.81 20.01 -3.39
CA ALA A 9 12.89 19.34 -4.10
C ALA A 9 13.89 20.31 -4.69
N GLN A 10 15.13 19.88 -4.79
CA GLN A 10 16.19 20.58 -5.48
C GLN A 10 16.59 19.80 -6.73
N THR A 11 16.96 20.52 -7.78
CA THR A 11 17.50 19.88 -8.99
C THR A 11 18.86 19.27 -8.66
N LYS A 12 19.05 18.00 -9.01
CA LYS A 12 20.32 17.33 -8.80
C LYS A 12 21.39 17.91 -9.75
N ALA A 13 22.52 18.35 -9.22
CA ALA A 13 23.56 19.02 -9.97
C ALA A 13 24.36 18.14 -10.97
N GLY A 14 24.20 16.79 -10.91
CA GLY A 14 24.92 15.88 -11.79
C GLY A 14 24.52 14.43 -11.64
N ASN A 15 24.89 13.61 -12.62
CA ASN A 15 24.61 12.18 -12.66
C ASN A 15 25.78 11.37 -12.11
N GLY A 16 25.48 10.21 -11.52
CA GLY A 16 26.48 9.24 -11.11
C GLY A 16 26.55 8.97 -9.61
N LYS A 17 27.39 7.99 -9.26
CA LYS A 17 27.52 7.42 -7.91
C LYS A 17 28.08 8.44 -6.90
N SER A 18 29.03 9.27 -7.31
CA SER A 18 29.65 10.29 -6.45
C SER A 18 28.64 11.36 -6.00
N HIS A 19 27.83 11.87 -6.92
CA HIS A 19 26.81 12.88 -6.63
C HIS A 19 25.69 12.31 -5.73
N ALA A 20 25.27 11.06 -5.95
CA ALA A 20 24.30 10.42 -5.10
C ALA A 20 24.83 10.19 -3.67
N LYS A 21 26.15 9.87 -3.54
CA LYS A 21 26.80 9.71 -2.23
C LYS A 21 26.95 11.06 -1.51
N ALA A 22 27.26 12.13 -2.23
CA ALA A 22 27.35 13.48 -1.67
C ALA A 22 25.99 13.94 -1.15
N ALA A 23 24.94 13.86 -1.96
CA ALA A 23 23.57 14.23 -1.58
C ALA A 23 23.12 13.52 -0.29
N ARG A 24 23.38 12.20 -0.17
CA ARG A 24 23.01 11.45 1.05
C ARG A 24 23.81 11.90 2.27
N LYS A 25 25.07 12.33 2.12
CA LYS A 25 25.86 12.90 3.22
C LYS A 25 25.33 14.26 3.69
N GLU A 26 24.71 15.00 2.78
CA GLU A 26 24.05 16.29 3.05
C GLU A 26 22.64 16.13 3.61
N GLY A 27 22.22 14.89 3.90
CA GLY A 27 20.87 14.63 4.40
C GLY A 27 19.77 14.71 3.34
N MET A 28 20.12 14.49 2.07
CA MET A 28 19.18 14.49 0.96
C MET A 28 19.06 13.10 0.34
N VAL A 29 17.85 12.74 -0.11
CA VAL A 29 17.58 11.48 -0.83
C VAL A 29 17.47 11.78 -2.33
N PRO A 30 18.29 11.14 -3.18
CA PRO A 30 18.12 11.24 -4.61
C PRO A 30 16.81 10.59 -5.05
N ALA A 31 16.10 11.25 -5.95
CA ALA A 31 14.85 10.78 -6.52
C ALA A 31 14.80 11.04 -8.03
N VAL A 32 13.98 10.28 -8.74
CA VAL A 32 13.72 10.44 -10.16
C VAL A 32 12.21 10.60 -10.37
N ILE A 33 11.82 11.62 -11.14
CA ILE A 33 10.46 11.86 -11.58
C ILE A 33 10.36 11.47 -13.04
N TYR A 34 9.42 10.58 -13.40
CA TYR A 34 9.22 10.09 -14.76
C TYR A 34 7.70 9.93 -15.08
N GLY A 35 7.38 9.69 -16.33
CA GLY A 35 6.03 9.29 -16.77
C GLY A 35 5.08 10.42 -17.14
N GLY A 36 5.53 11.66 -17.15
CA GLY A 36 4.73 12.82 -17.56
C GLY A 36 5.15 13.41 -18.90
N ALA A 37 4.71 14.63 -19.14
CA ALA A 37 5.11 15.44 -20.32
C ALA A 37 6.58 15.86 -20.30
N HIS A 38 7.21 15.80 -19.14
CA HIS A 38 8.61 16.15 -18.95
C HIS A 38 9.53 14.93 -19.14
N LYS A 39 10.74 15.18 -19.65
CA LYS A 39 11.82 14.18 -19.60
C LYS A 39 12.12 13.84 -18.15
N GLU A 40 12.72 12.68 -17.91
CA GLU A 40 13.16 12.26 -16.57
C GLU A 40 13.87 13.39 -15.83
N LEU A 41 13.32 13.80 -14.70
CA LEU A 41 13.87 14.83 -13.85
C LEU A 41 14.55 14.20 -12.64
N MET A 42 15.83 14.47 -12.51
CA MET A 42 16.59 14.03 -11.33
C MET A 42 16.53 15.12 -10.25
N VAL A 43 16.01 14.74 -9.10
CA VAL A 43 15.79 15.65 -7.97
C VAL A 43 16.36 15.06 -6.68
N THR A 44 16.51 15.89 -5.68
CA THR A 44 16.84 15.48 -4.32
C THR A 44 15.75 15.95 -3.36
N LEU A 45 15.38 15.10 -2.41
CA LEU A 45 14.36 15.35 -1.39
C LEU A 45 15.01 15.42 -0.01
N PRO A 46 14.49 16.22 0.94
CA PRO A 46 14.98 16.25 2.31
C PRO A 46 14.71 14.91 3.00
N LEU A 47 15.78 14.25 3.49
CA LEU A 47 15.72 12.91 4.09
C LEU A 47 14.80 12.88 5.31
N ASN A 48 14.93 13.84 6.23
CA ASN A 48 14.22 13.83 7.50
C ASN A 48 12.70 13.90 7.32
N GLU A 49 12.24 14.81 6.46
CA GLU A 49 10.80 14.96 6.16
C GLU A 49 10.27 13.71 5.46
N PHE A 50 10.99 13.24 4.44
CA PHE A 50 10.61 12.04 3.70
C PHE A 50 10.56 10.81 4.61
N PHE A 51 11.56 10.59 5.45
CA PHE A 51 11.64 9.44 6.34
C PHE A 51 10.55 9.44 7.41
N THR A 52 10.22 10.63 7.94
CA THR A 52 9.13 10.77 8.90
C THR A 52 7.78 10.37 8.29
N GLU A 53 7.50 10.81 7.07
CA GLU A 53 6.28 10.43 6.35
C GLU A 53 6.30 8.94 5.94
N TYR A 54 7.47 8.43 5.53
CA TYR A 54 7.63 7.02 5.18
C TYR A 54 7.30 6.09 6.36
N LYS A 55 7.74 6.42 7.57
CA LYS A 55 7.44 5.66 8.81
C LYS A 55 5.96 5.62 9.15
N LYS A 56 5.18 6.63 8.79
CA LYS A 56 3.72 6.62 8.97
C LYS A 56 3.03 5.56 8.10
N GLY A 57 3.71 5.07 7.06
CA GLY A 57 3.19 4.08 6.12
C GLY A 57 2.21 4.65 5.09
N ASN A 58 1.71 3.77 4.22
CA ASN A 58 0.73 4.12 3.16
C ASN A 58 1.21 5.19 2.15
N MET A 59 2.51 5.41 2.04
CA MET A 59 3.06 6.42 1.14
C MET A 59 2.77 6.13 -0.34
N GLN A 60 2.71 4.84 -0.71
CA GLN A 60 2.41 4.40 -2.08
C GLN A 60 0.95 4.61 -2.49
N SER A 61 0.06 4.88 -1.53
CA SER A 61 -1.35 5.20 -1.76
C SER A 61 -1.68 6.69 -1.59
N LYS A 62 -0.67 7.55 -1.44
CA LYS A 62 -0.84 8.99 -1.28
C LYS A 62 -0.25 9.74 -2.48
N LEU A 63 -0.96 10.77 -2.92
CA LEU A 63 -0.41 11.71 -3.89
C LEU A 63 0.67 12.58 -3.23
N THR A 64 1.71 12.85 -3.96
CA THR A 64 2.84 13.65 -3.51
C THR A 64 3.03 14.84 -4.44
N GLU A 65 3.02 16.04 -3.90
CA GLU A 65 3.38 17.27 -4.60
C GLU A 65 4.86 17.56 -4.39
N VAL A 66 5.60 17.57 -5.47
CA VAL A 66 7.01 17.93 -5.47
C VAL A 66 7.15 19.35 -6.00
N VAL A 67 7.63 20.26 -5.15
CA VAL A 67 7.89 21.65 -5.53
C VAL A 67 9.32 21.77 -6.01
N LEU A 68 9.49 22.06 -7.29
CA LEU A 68 10.80 22.24 -7.94
C LEU A 68 10.85 23.61 -8.59
N ASN A 69 11.77 24.48 -8.16
CA ASN A 69 11.95 25.84 -8.72
C ASN A 69 10.64 26.63 -8.84
N GLY A 70 9.77 26.54 -7.85
CA GLY A 70 8.46 27.21 -7.84
C GLY A 70 7.35 26.54 -8.66
N LYS A 71 7.65 25.45 -9.36
CA LYS A 71 6.65 24.62 -10.06
C LYS A 71 6.26 23.45 -9.19
N THR A 72 4.97 23.17 -9.07
CA THR A 72 4.44 22.02 -8.34
C THR A 72 4.13 20.90 -9.33
N ILE A 73 4.72 19.74 -9.13
CA ILE A 73 4.49 18.55 -9.95
C ILE A 73 3.77 17.52 -9.07
N THR A 74 2.60 17.06 -9.52
CA THR A 74 1.87 16.00 -8.82
C THR A 74 2.45 14.65 -9.20
N THR A 75 2.88 13.89 -8.21
CA THR A 75 3.54 12.60 -8.40
C THR A 75 2.96 11.52 -7.49
N LEU A 76 3.21 10.28 -7.84
CA LEU A 76 2.95 9.11 -7.01
C LEU A 76 4.25 8.36 -6.75
N ILE A 77 4.48 7.95 -5.50
CA ILE A 77 5.66 7.17 -5.13
C ILE A 77 5.46 5.72 -5.62
N ARG A 78 6.35 5.28 -6.50
CA ARG A 78 6.33 3.93 -7.06
C ARG A 78 7.19 2.96 -6.27
N ALA A 79 8.40 3.36 -5.99
CA ALA A 79 9.34 2.54 -5.26
C ALA A 79 10.19 3.39 -4.32
N VAL A 80 10.55 2.83 -3.20
CA VAL A 80 11.52 3.38 -2.26
C VAL A 80 12.56 2.31 -2.00
N GLN A 81 13.80 2.59 -2.34
CA GLN A 81 14.91 1.70 -2.03
C GLN A 81 15.44 2.07 -0.65
N LEU A 82 15.51 1.08 0.24
CA LEU A 82 15.99 1.25 1.60
C LEU A 82 17.38 0.63 1.76
N HIS A 83 18.11 1.15 2.71
CA HIS A 83 19.37 0.53 3.13
C HIS A 83 19.06 -0.74 3.94
N PRO A 84 19.66 -1.90 3.63
CA PRO A 84 19.26 -3.20 4.20
C PRO A 84 19.46 -3.33 5.72
N VAL A 85 20.29 -2.48 6.31
CA VAL A 85 20.61 -2.55 7.76
C VAL A 85 20.00 -1.40 8.54
N THR A 86 19.95 -0.19 7.95
CA THR A 86 19.53 1.03 8.65
C THR A 86 18.13 1.50 8.28
N ASP A 87 17.49 0.85 7.29
CA ASP A 87 16.18 1.20 6.72
C ASP A 87 16.07 2.66 6.22
N VAL A 88 17.21 3.33 6.08
CA VAL A 88 17.26 4.71 5.58
C VAL A 88 16.99 4.71 4.07
N PRO A 89 16.12 5.59 3.55
CA PRO A 89 15.86 5.70 2.12
C PRO A 89 17.13 6.06 1.33
N LEU A 90 17.44 5.24 0.33
CA LEU A 90 18.57 5.42 -0.58
C LEU A 90 18.17 6.05 -1.90
N HIS A 91 16.99 5.74 -2.41
CA HIS A 91 16.44 6.23 -3.67
C HIS A 91 14.93 6.23 -3.64
N VAL A 92 14.31 7.17 -4.33
CA VAL A 92 12.85 7.27 -4.47
C VAL A 92 12.49 7.41 -5.94
N ASP A 93 11.57 6.57 -6.38
CA ASP A 93 11.02 6.60 -7.73
C ASP A 93 9.64 7.26 -7.68
N LEU A 94 9.50 8.36 -8.39
CA LEU A 94 8.29 9.17 -8.47
C LEU A 94 7.73 9.12 -9.88
N GLN A 95 6.46 8.76 -10.02
CA GLN A 95 5.75 8.85 -11.29
C GLN A 95 4.91 10.11 -11.32
N GLU A 96 5.10 10.95 -12.35
CA GLU A 96 4.22 12.09 -12.61
C GLU A 96 2.81 11.59 -12.97
N VAL A 97 1.79 12.22 -12.41
CA VAL A 97 0.39 11.82 -12.56
C VAL A 97 -0.41 13.00 -13.08
N SER A 98 -1.05 12.79 -14.23
CA SER A 98 -2.04 13.72 -14.78
C SER A 98 -3.44 13.40 -14.22
N LYS A 99 -4.31 14.38 -14.16
CA LYS A 99 -5.65 14.25 -13.55
C LYS A 99 -6.52 13.16 -14.19
N ASP A 100 -6.34 12.91 -15.47
CA ASP A 100 -7.17 11.99 -16.25
C ASP A 100 -6.55 10.60 -16.46
N THR A 101 -5.41 10.34 -15.84
CA THR A 101 -4.68 9.08 -16.04
C THR A 101 -5.12 8.05 -15.02
N VAL A 102 -5.45 6.84 -15.47
CA VAL A 102 -5.66 5.68 -14.59
C VAL A 102 -4.31 5.21 -14.05
N ILE A 103 -4.19 5.16 -12.75
CA ILE A 103 -2.96 4.77 -12.06
C ILE A 103 -3.14 3.45 -11.32
N ARG A 104 -2.08 2.66 -11.28
CA ARG A 104 -2.00 1.47 -10.42
C ARG A 104 -1.47 1.89 -9.05
N VAL A 105 -2.21 1.59 -7.99
CA VAL A 105 -1.84 1.95 -6.61
C VAL A 105 -1.91 0.71 -5.73
N ALA A 106 -0.93 0.54 -4.84
CA ALA A 106 -0.93 -0.49 -3.82
C ALA A 106 -1.64 0.07 -2.56
N VAL A 107 -2.83 -0.44 -2.26
CA VAL A 107 -3.64 0.00 -1.12
C VAL A 107 -3.58 -1.04 -0.02
N ARG A 108 -3.38 -0.60 1.22
CA ARG A 108 -3.34 -1.49 2.39
C ARG A 108 -4.74 -1.97 2.78
N VAL A 109 -4.81 -3.21 3.18
CA VAL A 109 -5.99 -3.81 3.80
C VAL A 109 -6.00 -3.48 5.29
N LYS A 110 -7.14 -3.02 5.79
CA LYS A 110 -7.40 -2.77 7.20
C LYS A 110 -8.55 -3.65 7.66
N VAL A 111 -8.29 -4.48 8.62
CA VAL A 111 -9.32 -5.32 9.25
C VAL A 111 -10.15 -4.46 10.20
N ILE A 112 -11.46 -4.63 10.16
CA ILE A 112 -12.40 -3.99 11.07
C ILE A 112 -13.26 -5.05 11.76
N ASN A 113 -13.80 -4.70 12.96
CA ASN A 113 -14.67 -5.56 13.77
C ASN A 113 -14.04 -6.88 14.23
N ASP A 114 -12.72 -6.92 14.41
CA ASP A 114 -11.99 -8.05 14.99
C ASP A 114 -12.51 -8.42 16.39
N ASP A 115 -12.83 -7.42 17.21
CA ASP A 115 -13.42 -7.59 18.54
C ASP A 115 -14.80 -8.26 18.51
N LYS A 116 -15.54 -8.20 17.41
CA LYS A 116 -16.88 -8.78 17.27
C LYS A 116 -16.86 -10.19 16.71
N CYS A 117 -15.74 -10.64 16.18
CA CYS A 117 -15.60 -11.97 15.61
C CYS A 117 -15.63 -13.05 16.70
N ALA A 118 -16.64 -13.90 16.69
CA ALA A 118 -16.80 -14.98 17.65
C ALA A 118 -15.69 -16.03 17.56
N ALA A 119 -15.16 -16.26 16.37
CA ALA A 119 -14.07 -17.20 16.14
C ALA A 119 -12.75 -16.71 16.77
N LEU A 120 -12.42 -15.42 16.64
CA LEU A 120 -11.25 -14.84 17.28
C LEU A 120 -11.33 -14.89 18.81
N LYS A 121 -12.52 -14.67 19.37
CA LYS A 121 -12.74 -14.80 20.83
C LYS A 121 -12.56 -16.23 21.36
N ARG A 122 -12.77 -17.23 20.50
CA ARG A 122 -12.54 -18.67 20.81
C ARG A 122 -11.10 -19.10 20.57
N GLY A 123 -10.16 -18.18 20.25
CA GLY A 123 -8.77 -18.49 20.05
C GLY A 123 -8.35 -18.81 18.63
N ALA A 124 -9.21 -18.57 17.63
CA ALA A 124 -8.82 -18.67 16.22
C ALA A 124 -7.78 -17.59 15.88
N VAL A 125 -6.88 -17.88 14.93
CA VAL A 125 -5.85 -16.98 14.46
C VAL A 125 -6.24 -16.39 13.11
N LEU A 126 -6.20 -15.06 13.00
CA LEU A 126 -6.42 -14.34 11.75
C LEU A 126 -5.12 -14.26 10.96
N ASN A 127 -5.08 -14.93 9.82
CA ASN A 127 -3.97 -14.86 8.89
C ASN A 127 -4.29 -13.90 7.75
N ILE A 128 -3.53 -12.81 7.65
CA ILE A 128 -3.63 -11.86 6.53
C ILE A 128 -2.60 -12.29 5.48
N LEU A 129 -3.07 -12.94 4.40
CA LEU A 129 -2.23 -13.40 3.30
C LEU A 129 -1.82 -12.24 2.41
N THR A 130 -2.78 -11.37 2.06
CA THR A 130 -2.54 -10.21 1.19
C THR A 130 -2.74 -8.93 1.97
N ARG A 131 -1.64 -8.29 2.39
CA ARG A 131 -1.66 -7.04 3.17
C ARG A 131 -1.88 -5.80 2.32
N THR A 132 -1.53 -5.88 1.02
CA THR A 132 -1.67 -4.78 0.06
C THR A 132 -2.27 -5.30 -1.22
N ILE A 133 -3.29 -4.62 -1.73
CA ILE A 133 -3.98 -4.97 -2.97
C ILE A 133 -3.63 -3.92 -4.01
N ASN A 134 -3.17 -4.37 -5.19
CA ASN A 134 -2.93 -3.51 -6.32
C ASN A 134 -4.25 -3.20 -7.03
N MET A 135 -4.54 -1.92 -7.19
CA MET A 135 -5.78 -1.45 -7.79
C MET A 135 -5.53 -0.40 -8.85
N PHE A 136 -6.42 -0.35 -9.83
CA PHE A 136 -6.51 0.76 -10.77
C PHE A 136 -7.51 1.77 -10.22
N CYS A 137 -7.11 3.03 -10.15
CA CYS A 137 -7.97 4.13 -9.73
C CYS A 137 -7.59 5.44 -10.43
N SER A 138 -8.49 6.39 -10.41
CA SER A 138 -8.15 7.77 -10.76
C SER A 138 -7.43 8.46 -9.60
N PRO A 139 -6.59 9.47 -9.85
CA PRO A 139 -5.83 10.16 -8.80
C PRO A 139 -6.71 10.77 -7.70
N HIS A 140 -7.93 11.17 -8.05
CA HIS A 140 -8.88 11.76 -7.11
C HIS A 140 -9.61 10.73 -6.25
N ALA A 141 -9.62 9.44 -6.64
CA ALA A 141 -10.37 8.36 -5.98
C ALA A 141 -9.46 7.35 -5.29
N ILE A 142 -8.25 7.73 -4.90
CA ILE A 142 -7.33 6.84 -4.18
C ILE A 142 -7.85 6.61 -2.76
N PRO A 143 -8.21 5.37 -2.37
CA PRO A 143 -8.65 5.07 -1.02
C PRO A 143 -7.44 5.00 -0.07
N LYS A 144 -7.62 5.46 1.18
CA LYS A 144 -6.56 5.37 2.21
C LYS A 144 -6.27 3.92 2.59
N HIS A 145 -7.29 3.10 2.69
CA HIS A 145 -7.23 1.68 3.02
C HIS A 145 -8.51 1.00 2.53
N ILE A 146 -8.44 -0.31 2.41
CA ILE A 146 -9.60 -1.16 2.11
C ILE A 146 -10.04 -1.77 3.42
N GLU A 147 -11.28 -1.49 3.82
CA GLU A 147 -11.87 -2.04 5.03
C GLU A 147 -12.41 -3.44 4.75
N VAL A 148 -12.00 -4.39 5.58
CA VAL A 148 -12.45 -5.77 5.51
C VAL A 148 -13.08 -6.16 6.83
N ASP A 149 -14.38 -6.45 6.79
CA ASP A 149 -15.13 -6.85 7.96
C ASP A 149 -14.96 -8.35 8.23
N VAL A 150 -14.53 -8.69 9.44
CA VAL A 150 -14.31 -10.06 9.89
C VAL A 150 -15.34 -10.54 10.90
N ALA A 151 -16.35 -9.73 11.24
CA ALA A 151 -17.33 -10.05 12.28
C ALA A 151 -18.09 -11.35 12.01
N SER A 152 -18.39 -11.65 10.75
CA SER A 152 -19.17 -12.83 10.32
C SER A 152 -18.32 -14.03 9.89
N LEU A 153 -16.99 -13.95 10.04
CA LEU A 153 -16.10 -15.03 9.61
C LEU A 153 -16.11 -16.21 10.57
N ILE A 154 -16.12 -17.42 9.99
CA ILE A 154 -16.09 -18.71 10.69
C ILE A 154 -14.69 -19.33 10.51
N VAL A 155 -14.25 -20.14 11.48
CA VAL A 155 -13.01 -20.91 11.40
C VAL A 155 -12.99 -21.80 10.15
N GLY A 156 -11.85 -21.81 9.44
CA GLY A 156 -11.69 -22.57 8.20
C GLY A 156 -12.19 -21.85 6.93
N ARG A 157 -12.83 -20.68 7.06
CA ARG A 157 -13.27 -19.90 5.91
C ARG A 157 -12.22 -18.85 5.52
N SER A 158 -11.97 -18.74 4.23
CA SER A 158 -11.15 -17.69 3.64
C SER A 158 -12.03 -16.61 3.00
N LEU A 159 -11.57 -15.37 3.04
CA LEU A 159 -12.20 -14.23 2.40
C LEU A 159 -11.40 -13.83 1.16
N HIS A 160 -12.11 -13.77 0.04
CA HIS A 160 -11.51 -13.46 -1.27
C HIS A 160 -11.76 -12.01 -1.65
N ILE A 161 -11.05 -11.54 -2.67
CA ILE A 161 -11.19 -10.15 -3.16
C ILE A 161 -12.61 -9.81 -3.62
N ASN A 162 -13.34 -10.78 -4.20
CA ASN A 162 -14.70 -10.57 -4.69
C ASN A 162 -15.73 -10.40 -3.56
N ASP A 163 -15.41 -10.87 -2.35
CA ASP A 163 -16.28 -10.76 -1.17
C ASP A 163 -16.12 -9.41 -0.44
N ILE A 164 -15.16 -8.59 -0.88
CA ILE A 164 -14.83 -7.32 -0.24
C ILE A 164 -15.53 -6.18 -0.98
N ALA A 165 -16.21 -5.32 -0.22
CA ALA A 165 -16.81 -4.11 -0.77
C ALA A 165 -15.73 -3.11 -1.17
N LEU A 166 -15.54 -2.92 -2.47
CA LEU A 166 -14.60 -1.95 -3.01
C LEU A 166 -15.25 -0.58 -3.15
N PRO A 167 -14.53 0.52 -2.89
CA PRO A 167 -15.03 1.86 -3.10
C PRO A 167 -15.29 2.15 -4.58
N GLN A 168 -16.18 3.10 -4.87
CA GLN A 168 -16.52 3.48 -6.23
C GLN A 168 -15.31 4.04 -6.99
N GLY A 169 -15.17 3.66 -8.27
CA GLY A 169 -14.09 4.13 -9.14
C GLY A 169 -12.74 3.42 -8.94
N VAL A 170 -12.74 2.30 -8.22
CA VAL A 170 -11.55 1.48 -7.98
C VAL A 170 -11.80 0.06 -8.50
N SER A 171 -10.86 -0.49 -9.24
CA SER A 171 -10.92 -1.87 -9.72
C SER A 171 -9.63 -2.62 -9.39
N PRO A 172 -9.70 -3.91 -9.01
CA PRO A 172 -8.51 -4.69 -8.75
C PRO A 172 -7.69 -4.88 -10.03
N CYS A 173 -6.37 -4.87 -9.90
CA CYS A 173 -5.46 -5.08 -11.01
C CYS A 173 -5.48 -6.54 -11.46
N ASP A 174 -5.56 -7.46 -10.50
CA ASP A 174 -5.61 -8.90 -10.75
C ASP A 174 -7.06 -9.34 -10.89
N ARG A 175 -7.36 -10.03 -11.99
CA ARG A 175 -8.69 -10.59 -12.26
C ARG A 175 -8.96 -11.91 -11.52
N SER A 176 -7.92 -12.52 -10.94
CA SER A 176 -8.04 -13.74 -10.17
C SER A 176 -8.72 -13.47 -8.83
N ASN A 177 -9.56 -14.39 -8.38
CA ASN A 177 -10.18 -14.32 -7.06
C ASN A 177 -9.21 -14.85 -5.99
N PHE A 178 -8.21 -14.04 -5.62
CA PHE A 178 -7.20 -14.42 -4.64
C PHE A 178 -7.70 -14.24 -3.21
N VAL A 179 -7.12 -15.02 -2.30
CA VAL A 179 -7.42 -14.95 -0.87
C VAL A 179 -6.75 -13.73 -0.25
N VAL A 180 -7.52 -12.94 0.47
CA VAL A 180 -7.04 -11.75 1.19
C VAL A 180 -6.70 -12.10 2.63
N LEU A 181 -7.61 -12.79 3.31
CA LEU A 181 -7.40 -13.25 4.68
C LEU A 181 -8.10 -14.60 4.91
N ALA A 182 -7.61 -15.34 5.91
CA ALA A 182 -8.19 -16.61 6.32
C ALA A 182 -8.18 -16.73 7.85
N LEU A 183 -9.22 -17.34 8.41
CA LEU A 183 -9.25 -17.71 9.80
C LEU A 183 -8.82 -19.17 9.96
N SER A 184 -7.75 -19.40 10.72
CA SER A 184 -7.28 -20.73 11.12
C SER A 184 -7.45 -20.92 12.61
N GLY A 185 -7.89 -22.10 13.01
CA GLY A 185 -8.04 -22.49 14.41
C GLY A 185 -8.34 -23.98 14.52
N SER A 186 -8.13 -24.58 15.68
CA SER A 186 -8.62 -25.93 15.96
C SER A 186 -10.14 -25.87 16.03
N SER A 187 -10.83 -26.54 15.10
CA SER A 187 -12.26 -26.81 15.21
C SER A 187 -12.44 -27.97 16.19
N ASP A 188 -12.52 -27.68 17.47
CA ASP A 188 -12.91 -28.67 18.48
C ASP A 188 -14.45 -28.94 18.51
N GLU A 189 -15.14 -28.66 17.41
CA GLU A 189 -16.59 -28.95 17.31
C GLU A 189 -16.97 -29.35 15.89
N SER A 190 -16.67 -30.60 15.50
CA SER A 190 -17.45 -31.33 14.51
C SER A 190 -17.18 -32.83 14.59
N ALA A 191 -17.46 -33.41 15.74
CA ALA A 191 -17.51 -34.85 15.92
C ALA A 191 -18.68 -35.23 16.85
N ASP A 192 -19.88 -34.72 16.58
CA ASP A 192 -21.13 -35.29 17.12
C ASP A 192 -22.28 -34.97 16.15
N GLY A 193 -22.49 -35.82 15.19
CA GLY A 193 -23.62 -35.64 14.30
C GLY A 193 -23.66 -36.52 13.06
N GLU A 194 -23.01 -37.70 13.06
CA GLU A 194 -23.33 -38.70 12.02
C GLU A 194 -22.99 -40.13 12.46
N ALA A 195 -23.72 -40.63 13.43
CA ALA A 195 -23.75 -42.04 13.76
C ALA A 195 -25.14 -42.46 14.25
N ALA A 196 -26.18 -42.27 13.43
CA ALA A 196 -27.49 -42.84 13.68
C ALA A 196 -28.32 -42.91 12.40
N ALA A 197 -27.89 -43.67 11.39
CA ALA A 197 -28.79 -44.18 10.33
C ALA A 197 -28.08 -45.27 9.50
N ALA A 198 -27.73 -46.39 10.12
CA ALA A 198 -27.44 -47.63 9.40
C ALA A 198 -27.66 -48.81 10.33
N ALA A 199 -28.91 -49.08 10.71
CA ALA A 199 -29.34 -50.34 11.25
C ALA A 199 -30.89 -50.40 11.12
N GLU A 200 -31.37 -50.82 9.94
CA GLU A 200 -32.51 -51.70 9.71
C GLU A 200 -32.57 -52.07 8.23
#